data_50a147bcde2dde59d35f43d7623a87d2
#
_entry.id   50a147bcde2dde59d35f43d7623a87d2
#
_cell.length_a   1.000
_cell.length_b   1.000
_cell.length_c   1.000
_cell.angle_alpha   90.00
_cell.angle_beta   90.00
_cell.angle_gamma   90.00
#
_symmetry.space_group_name_H-M   'P 1'
#
loop_
_entity.id
_entity.type
_entity.pdbx_description
1 polymer ?
#
loop_
_entity_poly.entity_id
_entity_poly.type
_entity_poly.pdbx_seq_one_letter_code
_entity_poly.pdbx_strand_id
1 'polypeptide(L)'
;KHKGVEFHLSSKVLHVATGCVTYSDAEGEHKIESSNILLCVGRKPNLEGIEALNLEPYRNGIKVDTHMRTSASNVWAAGDVTAFSLLAHTAIREGQVAVNDMLGIDDEMEYNAIPGVIYSSPEVAGCGVTEDALKQEGKEYEVHKLAMTHSGRFVAENEGGNGLCKILTNKEKQIIGMHFIGNPASEMISCACIAISARMTVDQIQKVVFPHPTVSEIIRETLD
;
A
#
# COMPACT_ATOMS: atom_id res chain seq x y z
N LYS A 1 -17.59 11.58 -6.89
CA LYS A 1 -18.67 12.35 -7.56
C LYS A 1 -19.77 12.78 -6.57
N HIS A 2 -20.17 11.98 -5.59
CA HIS A 2 -21.23 12.34 -4.62
C HIS A 2 -20.95 13.58 -3.76
N LYS A 3 -19.68 13.98 -3.64
CA LYS A 3 -19.25 15.16 -2.85
C LYS A 3 -18.92 16.38 -3.75
N GLY A 4 -19.32 16.40 -5.00
CA GLY A 4 -19.07 17.49 -5.95
C GLY A 4 -17.61 17.58 -6.43
N VAL A 5 -16.80 16.55 -6.23
CA VAL A 5 -15.41 16.51 -6.73
C VAL A 5 -15.40 16.16 -8.21
N GLU A 6 -14.75 16.99 -9.01
CA GLU A 6 -14.46 16.72 -10.41
C GLU A 6 -13.10 16.04 -10.56
N PHE A 7 -13.02 15.04 -11.45
CA PHE A 7 -11.81 14.26 -11.71
C PHE A 7 -11.39 14.42 -13.16
N HIS A 8 -10.17 14.86 -13.37
CA HIS A 8 -9.52 14.94 -14.68
C HIS A 8 -8.42 13.87 -14.73
N LEU A 9 -8.84 12.61 -14.96
CA LEU A 9 -7.94 11.45 -15.02
C LEU A 9 -7.21 11.39 -16.36
N SER A 10 -6.07 10.69 -16.40
CA SER A 10 -5.21 10.60 -17.60
C SER A 10 -4.76 11.96 -18.13
N SER A 11 -4.63 12.95 -17.25
CA SER A 11 -4.28 14.32 -17.56
C SER A 11 -2.85 14.63 -17.13
N LYS A 12 -2.14 15.42 -17.92
CA LYS A 12 -0.79 15.92 -17.64
C LYS A 12 -0.86 17.38 -17.23
N VAL A 13 -0.40 17.72 -16.03
CA VAL A 13 -0.25 19.12 -15.62
C VAL A 13 0.89 19.75 -16.43
N LEU A 14 0.59 20.85 -17.10
CA LEU A 14 1.53 21.59 -17.94
C LEU A 14 2.13 22.79 -17.22
N HIS A 15 1.28 23.55 -16.51
CA HIS A 15 1.69 24.75 -15.81
C HIS A 15 0.84 25.00 -14.57
N VAL A 16 1.48 25.53 -13.53
CA VAL A 16 0.83 25.99 -12.31
C VAL A 16 1.24 27.44 -12.05
N ALA A 17 0.26 28.31 -11.93
CA ALA A 17 0.44 29.72 -11.60
C ALA A 17 -0.50 30.12 -10.46
N THR A 18 -0.33 31.28 -9.88
CA THR A 18 -1.22 31.81 -8.86
C THR A 18 -2.66 31.85 -9.40
N GLY A 19 -3.55 31.11 -8.74
CA GLY A 19 -4.96 31.06 -9.08
C GLY A 19 -5.32 30.21 -10.29
N CYS A 20 -4.37 29.46 -10.90
CA CYS A 20 -4.64 28.74 -12.13
C CYS A 20 -3.77 27.49 -12.29
N VAL A 21 -4.36 26.41 -12.81
CA VAL A 21 -3.67 25.21 -13.28
C VAL A 21 -4.05 24.97 -14.74
N THR A 22 -3.03 24.75 -15.60
CA THR A 22 -3.21 24.29 -16.98
C THR A 22 -2.82 22.85 -17.08
N TYR A 23 -3.67 22.02 -17.67
CA TYR A 23 -3.41 20.61 -17.92
C TYR A 23 -3.83 20.22 -19.34
N SER A 24 -3.36 19.08 -19.83
CA SER A 24 -3.79 18.48 -21.09
C SER A 24 -4.26 17.06 -20.89
N ASP A 25 -5.24 16.66 -21.67
CA ASP A 25 -5.75 15.30 -21.82
C ASP A 25 -5.96 14.94 -23.29
N ALA A 26 -6.75 13.92 -23.58
CA ALA A 26 -7.03 13.48 -24.96
C ALA A 26 -7.83 14.51 -25.78
N GLU A 27 -8.51 15.46 -25.13
CA GLU A 27 -9.35 16.48 -25.77
C GLU A 27 -8.57 17.78 -26.02
N GLY A 28 -7.39 17.95 -25.43
CA GLY A 28 -6.52 19.11 -25.61
C GLY A 28 -6.07 19.76 -24.32
N GLU A 29 -5.79 21.07 -24.39
CA GLU A 29 -5.38 21.87 -23.24
C GLU A 29 -6.60 22.50 -22.55
N HIS A 30 -6.58 22.45 -21.21
CA HIS A 30 -7.62 22.95 -20.35
C HIS A 30 -7.02 23.84 -19.25
N LYS A 31 -7.82 24.76 -18.75
CA LYS A 31 -7.46 25.65 -17.65
C LYS A 31 -8.48 25.58 -16.54
N ILE A 32 -8.01 25.42 -15.30
CA ILE A 32 -8.84 25.48 -14.09
C ILE A 32 -8.40 26.69 -13.26
N GLU A 33 -9.35 27.54 -12.92
CA GLU A 33 -9.12 28.67 -12.01
C GLU A 33 -9.53 28.27 -10.59
N SER A 34 -8.66 28.55 -9.62
CA SER A 34 -8.92 28.24 -8.21
C SER A 34 -8.14 29.19 -7.31
N SER A 35 -8.75 29.65 -6.23
CA SER A 35 -8.08 30.48 -5.22
C SER A 35 -7.01 29.70 -4.43
N ASN A 36 -7.13 28.37 -4.37
CA ASN A 36 -6.20 27.52 -3.65
C ASN A 36 -5.78 26.33 -4.53
N ILE A 37 -4.50 26.05 -4.57
CA ILE A 37 -3.93 24.92 -5.32
C ILE A 37 -3.11 24.08 -4.36
N LEU A 38 -3.45 22.79 -4.23
CA LEU A 38 -2.70 21.83 -3.44
C LEU A 38 -1.85 20.95 -4.38
N LEU A 39 -0.53 20.94 -4.16
CA LEU A 39 0.41 20.13 -4.91
C LEU A 39 0.73 18.84 -4.15
N CYS A 40 0.20 17.71 -4.65
CA CYS A 40 0.36 16.38 -4.07
C CYS A 40 0.80 15.37 -5.15
N VAL A 41 1.94 15.63 -5.79
CA VAL A 41 2.43 14.85 -6.96
C VAL A 41 3.47 13.80 -6.61
N GLY A 42 3.60 13.45 -5.34
CA GLY A 42 4.53 12.45 -4.84
C GLY A 42 5.84 13.03 -4.28
N ARG A 43 6.80 12.14 -4.07
CA ARG A 43 8.12 12.42 -3.49
C ARG A 43 9.21 11.82 -4.38
N LYS A 44 10.41 12.34 -4.24
CA LYS A 44 11.64 11.76 -4.80
C LYS A 44 12.68 11.62 -3.69
N PRO A 45 13.56 10.61 -3.76
CA PRO A 45 14.73 10.52 -2.88
C PRO A 45 15.58 11.80 -2.92
N ASN A 46 16.10 12.21 -1.77
CA ASN A 46 17.14 13.22 -1.72
C ASN A 46 18.51 12.50 -1.62
N LEU A 47 19.34 12.69 -2.63
CA LEU A 47 20.67 12.06 -2.74
C LEU A 47 21.79 13.08 -2.57
N GLU A 48 21.47 14.32 -2.15
CA GLU A 48 22.46 15.37 -1.94
C GLU A 48 23.43 15.00 -0.81
N GLY A 49 24.72 15.13 -1.08
CA GLY A 49 25.79 14.90 -0.10
C GLY A 49 26.34 13.47 -0.08
N ILE A 50 25.83 12.55 -0.88
CA ILE A 50 26.31 11.16 -0.96
C ILE A 50 26.96 10.82 -2.31
N GLU A 51 27.15 11.79 -3.19
CA GLU A 51 27.64 11.62 -4.57
C GLU A 51 29.05 10.97 -4.59
N ALA A 52 29.87 11.31 -3.61
CA ALA A 52 31.24 10.77 -3.50
C ALA A 52 31.30 9.26 -3.24
N LEU A 53 30.20 8.66 -2.79
CA LEU A 53 30.12 7.20 -2.54
C LEU A 53 29.96 6.38 -3.81
N ASN A 54 29.62 7.01 -4.96
CA ASN A 54 29.43 6.36 -6.26
C ASN A 54 28.51 5.11 -6.18
N LEU A 55 27.39 5.22 -5.47
CA LEU A 55 26.46 4.13 -5.26
C LEU A 55 25.72 3.75 -6.54
N GLU A 56 25.45 2.46 -6.73
CA GLU A 56 24.66 1.98 -7.86
C GLU A 56 23.23 2.54 -7.79
N PRO A 57 22.74 3.20 -8.88
CA PRO A 57 21.39 3.76 -8.89
C PRO A 57 20.34 2.67 -9.10
N TYR A 58 19.16 2.91 -8.51
CA TYR A 58 17.95 2.14 -8.78
C TYR A 58 16.76 3.09 -8.88
N ARG A 59 16.09 3.09 -10.04
CA ARG A 59 15.05 4.11 -10.34
C ARG A 59 15.62 5.52 -10.14
N ASN A 60 15.05 6.27 -9.20
CA ASN A 60 15.53 7.60 -8.78
C ASN A 60 16.20 7.59 -7.40
N GLY A 61 16.57 6.43 -6.87
CA GLY A 61 17.22 6.22 -5.58
C GLY A 61 18.47 5.35 -5.68
N ILE A 62 18.80 4.68 -4.57
CA ILE A 62 19.98 3.83 -4.41
C ILE A 62 19.55 2.36 -4.43
N LYS A 63 20.28 1.54 -5.17
CA LYS A 63 20.11 0.09 -5.17
C LYS A 63 20.62 -0.52 -3.88
N VAL A 64 19.81 -1.40 -3.29
CA VAL A 64 20.16 -2.24 -2.17
C VAL A 64 19.81 -3.70 -2.44
N ASP A 65 20.44 -4.62 -1.73
CA ASP A 65 20.06 -6.03 -1.68
C ASP A 65 18.99 -6.29 -0.60
N THR A 66 18.64 -7.56 -0.35
CA THR A 66 17.64 -7.95 0.66
C THR A 66 18.09 -7.65 2.10
N HIS A 67 19.39 -7.43 2.32
CA HIS A 67 19.98 -7.04 3.61
C HIS A 67 20.20 -5.52 3.72
N MET A 68 19.67 -4.74 2.79
CA MET A 68 19.83 -3.27 2.70
C MET A 68 21.27 -2.81 2.42
N ARG A 69 22.16 -3.69 1.94
CA ARG A 69 23.53 -3.34 1.55
C ARG A 69 23.52 -2.61 0.22
N THR A 70 24.31 -1.55 0.12
CA THR A 70 24.54 -0.83 -1.15
C THR A 70 25.70 -1.47 -1.93
N SER A 71 26.02 -0.90 -3.10
CA SER A 71 27.19 -1.31 -3.91
C SER A 71 28.53 -0.97 -3.25
N ALA A 72 28.57 -0.06 -2.27
CA ALA A 72 29.79 0.27 -1.53
C ALA A 72 29.88 -0.60 -0.26
N SER A 73 31.07 -1.13 0.04
CA SER A 73 31.32 -1.92 1.25
C SER A 73 31.09 -1.09 2.51
N ASN A 74 30.46 -1.68 3.53
CA ASN A 74 30.13 -1.06 4.80
C ASN A 74 29.18 0.17 4.69
N VAL A 75 28.36 0.21 3.64
CA VAL A 75 27.33 1.22 3.44
C VAL A 75 25.99 0.54 3.21
N TRP A 76 25.00 0.88 4.03
CA TRP A 76 23.62 0.44 3.92
C TRP A 76 22.73 1.64 3.62
N ALA A 77 21.57 1.40 3.01
CA ALA A 77 20.56 2.42 2.76
C ALA A 77 19.17 1.90 3.13
N ALA A 78 18.36 2.75 3.76
CA ALA A 78 16.99 2.43 4.17
C ALA A 78 16.07 3.64 4.01
N GLY A 79 14.78 3.39 3.78
CA GLY A 79 13.76 4.42 3.61
C GLY A 79 13.68 4.98 2.18
N ASP A 80 13.17 6.20 2.06
CA ASP A 80 12.87 6.82 0.77
C ASP A 80 14.05 6.85 -0.21
N VAL A 81 15.28 6.84 0.32
CA VAL A 81 16.51 6.84 -0.47
C VAL A 81 16.68 5.59 -1.33
N THR A 82 16.07 4.45 -0.95
CA THR A 82 16.10 3.21 -1.74
C THR A 82 15.14 3.22 -2.92
N ALA A 83 14.18 4.15 -2.96
CA ALA A 83 13.11 4.25 -3.94
C ALA A 83 12.22 2.99 -4.10
N PHE A 84 12.25 2.06 -3.13
CA PHE A 84 11.38 0.88 -3.11
C PHE A 84 10.00 1.20 -2.58
N SER A 85 9.92 1.79 -1.38
CA SER A 85 8.68 2.14 -0.71
C SER A 85 8.87 3.47 0.02
N LEU A 86 8.05 4.46 -0.33
CA LEU A 86 8.09 5.79 0.28
C LEU A 86 7.16 5.86 1.50
N LEU A 87 7.27 4.87 2.40
CA LEU A 87 6.41 4.70 3.57
C LEU A 87 7.25 4.58 4.84
N ALA A 88 6.87 5.32 5.89
CA ALA A 88 7.59 5.39 7.16
C ALA A 88 7.77 4.00 7.83
N HIS A 89 6.71 3.20 7.84
CA HIS A 89 6.75 1.85 8.43
C HIS A 89 7.66 0.89 7.64
N THR A 90 7.76 1.05 6.31
CA THR A 90 8.75 0.30 5.51
C THR A 90 10.17 0.74 5.86
N ALA A 91 10.42 2.05 5.95
CA ALA A 91 11.73 2.59 6.32
C ALA A 91 12.20 2.10 7.70
N ILE A 92 11.28 1.96 8.67
CA ILE A 92 11.59 1.40 10.00
C ILE A 92 12.07 -0.05 9.86
N ARG A 93 11.35 -0.88 9.08
CA ARG A 93 11.73 -2.29 8.89
C ARG A 93 13.04 -2.43 8.12
N GLU A 94 13.23 -1.66 7.06
CA GLU A 94 14.50 -1.62 6.31
C GLU A 94 15.66 -1.22 7.22
N GLY A 95 15.50 -0.22 8.09
CA GLY A 95 16.50 0.17 9.07
C GLY A 95 16.85 -0.94 10.06
N GLN A 96 15.86 -1.71 10.52
CA GLN A 96 16.08 -2.88 11.39
C GLN A 96 16.91 -3.95 10.67
N VAL A 97 16.55 -4.27 9.41
CA VAL A 97 17.30 -5.25 8.59
C VAL A 97 18.74 -4.79 8.40
N ALA A 98 18.96 -3.52 8.04
CA ALA A 98 20.30 -2.96 7.89
C ALA A 98 21.15 -3.10 9.16
N VAL A 99 20.59 -2.78 10.33
CA VAL A 99 21.30 -2.90 11.62
C VAL A 99 21.55 -4.36 11.98
N ASN A 100 20.58 -5.26 11.75
CA ASN A 100 20.76 -6.68 12.00
C ASN A 100 21.89 -7.26 11.15
N ASP A 101 21.96 -6.88 9.88
CA ASP A 101 23.06 -7.30 9.00
C ASP A 101 24.41 -6.76 9.47
N MET A 102 24.51 -5.50 9.91
CA MET A 102 25.73 -4.93 10.51
C MET A 102 26.20 -5.71 11.75
N LEU A 103 25.26 -6.32 12.48
CA LEU A 103 25.54 -7.11 13.68
C LEU A 103 25.76 -8.60 13.38
N GLY A 104 25.66 -9.02 12.12
CA GLY A 104 25.78 -10.43 11.72
C GLY A 104 24.57 -11.28 12.09
N ILE A 105 23.42 -10.64 12.33
CA ILE A 105 22.14 -11.30 12.57
C ILE A 105 21.48 -11.56 11.20
N ASP A 106 21.09 -12.81 10.94
CA ASP A 106 20.40 -13.20 9.71
C ASP A 106 18.99 -12.63 9.68
N ASP A 107 18.77 -11.68 8.78
CA ASP A 107 17.50 -10.99 8.60
C ASP A 107 17.41 -10.39 7.19
N GLU A 108 16.27 -10.54 6.53
CA GLU A 108 16.05 -10.07 5.18
C GLU A 108 14.79 -9.21 5.06
N MET A 109 14.82 -8.26 4.13
CA MET A 109 13.66 -7.45 3.81
C MET A 109 12.75 -8.17 2.82
N GLU A 110 11.51 -8.44 3.24
CA GLU A 110 10.43 -8.92 2.37
C GLU A 110 9.41 -7.80 2.14
N TYR A 111 9.10 -7.52 0.87
CA TYR A 111 8.16 -6.46 0.49
C TYR A 111 6.74 -6.97 0.17
N ASN A 112 6.49 -8.27 0.30
CA ASN A 112 5.22 -8.91 -0.04
C ASN A 112 4.07 -8.56 0.91
N ALA A 113 4.36 -8.10 2.14
CA ALA A 113 3.40 -7.80 3.19
C ALA A 113 3.47 -6.34 3.68
N ILE A 114 3.82 -5.40 2.80
CA ILE A 114 3.83 -3.98 3.13
C ILE A 114 2.41 -3.41 2.99
N PRO A 115 1.81 -2.86 4.06
CA PRO A 115 0.48 -2.26 3.97
C PRO A 115 0.53 -0.86 3.36
N GLY A 116 -0.46 -0.56 2.52
CA GLY A 116 -0.76 0.80 2.07
C GLY A 116 -2.09 1.26 2.63
N VAL A 117 -2.17 2.50 3.13
CA VAL A 117 -3.39 3.09 3.68
C VAL A 117 -3.65 4.46 3.10
N ILE A 118 -4.89 4.70 2.70
CA ILE A 118 -5.40 6.01 2.32
C ILE A 118 -6.40 6.43 3.39
N TYR A 119 -6.05 7.45 4.16
CA TYR A 119 -6.83 7.98 5.28
C TYR A 119 -7.95 8.92 4.80
N SER A 120 -8.70 8.44 3.81
CA SER A 120 -9.92 9.11 3.31
C SER A 120 -11.13 8.73 4.16
N SER A 121 -12.31 9.25 3.80
CA SER A 121 -13.58 8.84 4.39
C SER A 121 -14.52 8.36 3.28
N PRO A 122 -14.76 7.03 3.19
CA PRO A 122 -14.19 5.95 4.00
C PRO A 122 -12.68 5.73 3.76
N GLU A 123 -12.02 5.07 4.72
CA GLU A 123 -10.63 4.63 4.58
C GLU A 123 -10.49 3.55 3.51
N VAL A 124 -9.30 3.49 2.87
CA VAL A 124 -8.93 2.40 1.96
C VAL A 124 -7.58 1.84 2.41
N ALA A 125 -7.51 0.53 2.57
CA ALA A 125 -6.25 -0.14 2.93
C ALA A 125 -6.05 -1.40 2.09
N GLY A 126 -4.79 -1.71 1.81
CA GLY A 126 -4.41 -2.92 1.07
C GLY A 126 -3.03 -3.41 1.47
N CYS A 127 -2.85 -4.73 1.43
CA CYS A 127 -1.58 -5.41 1.67
C CYS A 127 -1.47 -6.61 0.71
N GLY A 128 -0.27 -6.90 0.25
CA GLY A 128 -0.01 -7.97 -0.69
C GLY A 128 -0.34 -7.59 -2.14
N VAL A 129 -0.53 -8.61 -2.98
CA VAL A 129 -0.76 -8.43 -4.41
C VAL A 129 -2.17 -7.93 -4.71
N THR A 130 -2.31 -7.20 -5.82
CA THR A 130 -3.63 -6.79 -6.34
C THR A 130 -4.14 -7.76 -7.40
N GLU A 131 -5.45 -7.82 -7.56
CA GLU A 131 -6.08 -8.63 -8.62
C GLU A 131 -5.59 -8.22 -10.03
N ASP A 132 -5.38 -6.91 -10.23
CA ASP A 132 -4.91 -6.42 -11.53
C ASP A 132 -3.45 -6.81 -11.82
N ALA A 133 -2.59 -6.81 -10.80
CA ALA A 133 -1.22 -7.31 -10.95
C ALA A 133 -1.20 -8.81 -11.31
N LEU A 134 -2.01 -9.63 -10.63
CA LEU A 134 -2.11 -11.06 -10.92
C LEU A 134 -2.62 -11.34 -12.33
N LYS A 135 -3.61 -10.56 -12.80
CA LYS A 135 -4.10 -10.64 -14.20
C LYS A 135 -3.01 -10.30 -15.21
N GLN A 136 -2.25 -9.23 -14.96
CA GLN A 136 -1.16 -8.81 -15.85
C GLN A 136 -0.04 -9.83 -15.90
N GLU A 137 0.25 -10.51 -14.78
CA GLU A 137 1.27 -11.56 -14.68
C GLU A 137 0.78 -12.93 -15.15
N GLY A 138 -0.52 -13.08 -15.46
CA GLY A 138 -1.13 -14.37 -15.85
C GLY A 138 -1.09 -15.42 -14.75
N LYS A 139 -1.02 -15.02 -13.48
CA LYS A 139 -1.01 -15.91 -12.33
C LYS A 139 -2.42 -16.37 -11.97
N GLU A 140 -2.55 -17.66 -11.57
CA GLU A 140 -3.82 -18.18 -11.06
C GLU A 140 -4.05 -17.75 -9.62
N TYR A 141 -5.28 -17.37 -9.30
CA TYR A 141 -5.73 -16.94 -7.99
C TYR A 141 -7.23 -17.14 -7.82
N GLU A 142 -7.67 -17.16 -6.57
CA GLU A 142 -9.08 -17.10 -6.21
C GLU A 142 -9.39 -15.76 -5.57
N VAL A 143 -10.63 -15.29 -5.74
CA VAL A 143 -11.10 -14.00 -5.20
C VAL A 143 -12.28 -14.24 -4.28
N HIS A 144 -12.13 -13.82 -3.02
CA HIS A 144 -13.19 -13.80 -2.02
C HIS A 144 -13.59 -12.35 -1.78
N LYS A 145 -14.88 -12.03 -1.82
CA LYS A 145 -15.39 -10.67 -1.65
C LYS A 145 -16.65 -10.67 -0.80
N LEU A 146 -16.70 -9.76 0.16
CA LEU A 146 -17.89 -9.57 0.99
C LEU A 146 -18.07 -8.07 1.27
N ALA A 147 -19.31 -7.60 1.23
CA ALA A 147 -19.62 -6.23 1.60
C ALA A 147 -19.40 -6.01 3.11
N MET A 148 -18.83 -4.89 3.51
CA MET A 148 -18.60 -4.57 4.92
C MET A 148 -19.91 -4.53 5.74
N THR A 149 -21.04 -4.34 5.08
CA THR A 149 -22.37 -4.36 5.69
C THR A 149 -22.78 -5.71 6.27
N HIS A 150 -22.05 -6.79 6.00
CA HIS A 150 -22.24 -8.08 6.69
C HIS A 150 -21.72 -8.05 8.13
N SER A 151 -20.81 -7.14 8.47
CA SER A 151 -20.43 -6.90 9.86
C SER A 151 -21.46 -6.00 10.56
N GLY A 152 -22.18 -6.53 11.56
CA GLY A 152 -23.11 -5.74 12.35
C GLY A 152 -22.46 -4.55 13.06
N ARG A 153 -21.20 -4.70 13.50
CA ARG A 153 -20.41 -3.62 14.10
C ARG A 153 -20.11 -2.51 13.10
N PHE A 154 -19.76 -2.87 11.86
CA PHE A 154 -19.55 -1.88 10.79
C PHE A 154 -20.82 -1.04 10.55
N VAL A 155 -21.96 -1.68 10.45
CA VAL A 155 -23.26 -1.00 10.25
C VAL A 155 -23.58 -0.06 11.39
N ALA A 156 -23.34 -0.50 12.64
CA ALA A 156 -23.62 0.32 13.83
C ALA A 156 -22.73 1.57 13.93
N GLU A 157 -21.47 1.50 13.46
CA GLU A 157 -20.51 2.61 13.52
C GLU A 157 -20.50 3.49 12.29
N ASN A 158 -21.00 3.00 11.15
CA ASN A 158 -20.96 3.68 9.86
C ASN A 158 -22.36 3.73 9.25
N GLU A 159 -23.25 4.54 9.83
CA GLU A 159 -24.65 4.69 9.38
C GLU A 159 -24.70 5.03 7.87
N GLY A 160 -25.41 4.21 7.10
CA GLY A 160 -25.46 4.32 5.64
C GLY A 160 -24.11 4.08 4.93
N GLY A 161 -23.09 3.65 5.66
CA GLY A 161 -21.76 3.36 5.13
C GLY A 161 -21.78 2.18 4.17
N ASN A 162 -20.94 2.25 3.15
CA ASN A 162 -20.69 1.17 2.21
C ASN A 162 -19.20 0.84 2.21
N GLY A 163 -18.86 -0.42 1.94
CA GLY A 163 -17.49 -0.87 1.93
C GLY A 163 -17.34 -2.30 1.41
N LEU A 164 -16.11 -2.72 1.27
CA LEU A 164 -15.75 -4.02 0.71
C LEU A 164 -14.56 -4.62 1.45
N CYS A 165 -14.64 -5.88 1.79
CA CYS A 165 -13.51 -6.75 2.08
C CYS A 165 -13.24 -7.62 0.84
N LYS A 166 -11.99 -7.66 0.39
CA LYS A 166 -11.55 -8.47 -0.74
C LYS A 166 -10.27 -9.21 -0.36
N ILE A 167 -10.27 -10.52 -0.48
CA ILE A 167 -9.14 -11.39 -0.16
C ILE A 167 -8.77 -12.18 -1.41
N LEU A 168 -7.48 -12.28 -1.69
CA LEU A 168 -6.91 -13.04 -2.79
C LEU A 168 -6.11 -14.21 -2.25
N THR A 169 -6.29 -15.38 -2.84
CA THR A 169 -5.56 -16.60 -2.47
C THR A 169 -4.88 -17.22 -3.68
N ASN A 170 -3.79 -17.93 -3.43
CA ASN A 170 -3.10 -18.76 -4.45
C ASN A 170 -3.69 -20.17 -4.51
N LYS A 171 -3.10 -21.05 -5.35
CA LYS A 171 -3.50 -22.46 -5.51
C LYS A 171 -3.41 -23.27 -4.22
N GLU A 172 -2.46 -22.93 -3.37
CA GLU A 172 -2.24 -23.54 -2.07
C GLU A 172 -3.17 -22.97 -0.99
N LYS A 173 -4.15 -22.16 -1.41
CA LYS A 173 -5.08 -21.41 -0.54
C LYS A 173 -4.40 -20.48 0.48
N GLN A 174 -3.17 -20.07 0.21
CA GLN A 174 -2.50 -19.05 1.04
C GLN A 174 -3.04 -17.67 0.72
N ILE A 175 -3.18 -16.84 1.75
CA ILE A 175 -3.54 -15.43 1.60
C ILE A 175 -2.37 -14.69 0.95
N ILE A 176 -2.59 -14.10 -0.23
CA ILE A 176 -1.57 -13.36 -0.98
C ILE A 176 -1.91 -11.89 -1.18
N GLY A 177 -3.15 -11.49 -0.89
CA GLY A 177 -3.58 -10.10 -0.91
C GLY A 177 -4.86 -9.91 -0.11
N MET A 178 -4.97 -8.77 0.57
CA MET A 178 -6.16 -8.39 1.33
C MET A 178 -6.37 -6.89 1.23
N HIS A 179 -7.61 -6.48 0.91
CA HIS A 179 -7.93 -5.10 0.60
C HIS A 179 -9.28 -4.73 1.24
N PHE A 180 -9.33 -3.54 1.84
CA PHE A 180 -10.51 -3.03 2.51
C PHE A 180 -10.90 -1.65 2.00
N ILE A 181 -12.19 -1.39 1.91
CA ILE A 181 -12.78 -0.06 1.79
C ILE A 181 -13.83 0.05 2.91
N GLY A 182 -13.66 1.00 3.81
CA GLY A 182 -14.54 1.19 4.96
C GLY A 182 -13.76 1.28 6.28
N ASN A 183 -14.30 2.00 7.26
CA ASN A 183 -13.65 2.16 8.56
C ASN A 183 -13.88 0.93 9.46
N PRO A 184 -12.87 0.49 10.22
CA PRO A 184 -11.51 1.05 10.35
C PRO A 184 -10.47 0.25 9.54
N ALA A 185 -10.41 0.46 8.21
CA ALA A 185 -9.52 -0.30 7.33
C ALA A 185 -8.03 -0.17 7.72
N SER A 186 -7.61 1.00 8.22
CA SER A 186 -6.24 1.28 8.66
C SER A 186 -5.79 0.39 9.82
N GLU A 187 -6.71 0.03 10.73
CA GLU A 187 -6.42 -0.87 11.85
C GLU A 187 -6.49 -2.33 11.41
N MET A 188 -7.48 -2.67 10.58
CA MET A 188 -7.72 -4.04 10.13
C MET A 188 -6.60 -4.58 9.24
N ILE A 189 -5.91 -3.71 8.49
CA ILE A 189 -4.87 -4.12 7.53
C ILE A 189 -3.71 -4.84 8.20
N SER A 190 -3.47 -4.63 9.49
CA SER A 190 -2.45 -5.35 10.26
C SER A 190 -2.69 -6.87 10.28
N CYS A 191 -3.96 -7.31 10.25
CA CYS A 191 -4.30 -8.74 10.12
C CYS A 191 -3.80 -9.31 8.78
N ALA A 192 -3.91 -8.54 7.70
CA ALA A 192 -3.41 -8.92 6.38
C ALA A 192 -1.88 -9.06 6.38
N CYS A 193 -1.17 -8.10 6.99
CA CYS A 193 0.29 -8.16 7.09
C CYS A 193 0.75 -9.43 7.80
N ILE A 194 0.13 -9.77 8.93
CA ILE A 194 0.43 -11.00 9.70
C ILE A 194 0.11 -12.24 8.87
N ALA A 195 -1.07 -12.30 8.25
CA ALA A 195 -1.49 -13.46 7.47
C ALA A 195 -0.58 -13.72 6.26
N ILE A 196 -0.19 -12.66 5.53
CA ILE A 196 0.67 -12.77 4.35
C ILE A 196 2.11 -13.09 4.75
N SER A 197 2.67 -12.40 5.74
CA SER A 197 4.03 -12.67 6.23
C SER A 197 4.18 -14.10 6.77
N ALA A 198 3.17 -14.60 7.48
CA ALA A 198 3.14 -15.98 7.99
C ALA A 198 2.69 -17.01 6.94
N ARG A 199 2.39 -16.58 5.70
CA ARG A 199 1.88 -17.45 4.61
C ARG A 199 0.67 -18.28 5.05
N MET A 200 -0.22 -17.66 5.82
CA MET A 200 -1.41 -18.34 6.35
C MET A 200 -2.36 -18.75 5.22
N THR A 201 -2.98 -19.91 5.39
CA THR A 201 -4.01 -20.41 4.49
C THR A 201 -5.41 -20.01 4.95
N VAL A 202 -6.40 -20.13 4.06
CA VAL A 202 -7.83 -19.95 4.38
C VAL A 202 -8.22 -20.77 5.61
N ASP A 203 -7.87 -22.08 5.62
CA ASP A 203 -8.21 -22.99 6.74
C ASP A 203 -7.60 -22.55 8.07
N GLN A 204 -6.43 -21.89 8.04
CA GLN A 204 -5.81 -21.35 9.25
C GLN A 204 -6.53 -20.11 9.74
N ILE A 205 -6.91 -19.18 8.84
CA ILE A 205 -7.68 -17.98 9.20
C ILE A 205 -9.06 -18.36 9.76
N GLN A 206 -9.74 -19.35 9.18
CA GLN A 206 -11.05 -19.82 9.65
C GLN A 206 -11.00 -20.41 11.07
N LYS A 207 -9.83 -20.87 11.54
CA LYS A 207 -9.62 -21.36 12.92
C LYS A 207 -9.29 -20.27 13.93
N VAL A 208 -9.01 -19.03 13.47
CA VAL A 208 -8.76 -17.90 14.35
C VAL A 208 -10.06 -17.47 15.02
N VAL A 209 -10.02 -17.26 16.33
CA VAL A 209 -11.16 -16.71 17.08
C VAL A 209 -11.11 -15.19 16.97
N PHE A 210 -12.05 -14.61 16.25
CA PHE A 210 -12.22 -13.16 16.20
C PHE A 210 -13.15 -12.70 17.32
N PRO A 211 -12.87 -11.57 18.00
CA PRO A 211 -13.76 -11.05 19.02
C PRO A 211 -15.07 -10.55 18.41
N HIS A 212 -16.19 -10.83 19.08
CA HIS A 212 -17.54 -10.42 18.68
C HIS A 212 -18.13 -9.40 19.66
N PRO A 213 -18.75 -8.29 19.21
CA PRO A 213 -18.86 -7.85 17.81
C PRO A 213 -17.67 -6.95 17.41
N THR A 214 -17.05 -7.24 16.28
CA THR A 214 -15.99 -6.39 15.69
C THR A 214 -16.16 -6.26 14.19
N VAL A 215 -15.53 -5.23 13.60
CA VAL A 215 -15.48 -5.08 12.13
C VAL A 215 -14.54 -6.10 11.52
N SER A 216 -13.49 -6.50 12.21
CA SER A 216 -12.48 -7.46 11.71
C SER A 216 -13.01 -8.88 11.49
N GLU A 217 -14.16 -9.26 12.08
CA GLU A 217 -14.83 -10.54 11.79
C GLU A 217 -15.11 -10.73 10.29
N ILE A 218 -15.28 -9.62 9.55
CA ILE A 218 -15.50 -9.65 8.10
C ILE A 218 -14.39 -10.41 7.35
N ILE A 219 -13.18 -10.49 7.91
CA ILE A 219 -12.05 -11.22 7.31
C ILE A 219 -12.37 -12.71 7.24
N ARG A 220 -12.84 -13.28 8.33
CA ARG A 220 -13.24 -14.68 8.38
C ARG A 220 -14.50 -14.92 7.55
N GLU A 221 -15.52 -14.10 7.71
CA GLU A 221 -16.78 -14.23 6.98
C GLU A 221 -16.62 -14.10 5.46
N THR A 222 -15.59 -13.38 4.99
CA THR A 222 -15.26 -13.28 3.56
C THR A 222 -14.71 -14.62 3.01
N LEU A 223 -14.17 -15.48 3.87
CA LEU A 223 -13.56 -16.77 3.51
C LEU A 223 -14.50 -17.98 3.73
N ASP A 224 -15.67 -17.78 4.34
CA ASP A 224 -16.72 -18.79 4.49
C ASP A 224 -17.49 -18.96 3.17
#